data_cbaf9cbadcd563fbf0b5d0aad514dbb4
#
_entry.id   cbaf9cbadcd563fbf0b5d0aad514dbb4
#
_cell.length_a   1.000
_cell.length_b   1.000
_cell.length_c   1.000
_cell.angle_alpha   90.00
_cell.angle_beta   90.00
_cell.angle_gamma   90.00
#
_symmetry.space_group_name_H-M   'P 1'
#
loop_
_entity.id
_entity.type
_entity.pdbx_description
1 polymer ?
#
loop_
_entity_poly.entity_id
_entity_poly.type
_entity_poly.pdbx_seq_one_letter_code
_entity_poly.pdbx_strand_id
1 'polypeptide(L)'
;MKLLWRSGRRRGKADGKEKEKDIRESRKQWSGITAQKVSIVVVLFLVMYALGALTAKKTESVGVSALLHEKSENWGLGFGTEGKPPTGNASAEELKKYNAYFIGDTTQNTIYLTFDCGYENGITEPILDALKKHDVKATFFVVGNFLETSPEIVKRMIAEGHTVGNHTYHHLDMSSISSMDAFKKETQDVENLFEQITGTPITKFYRPPQGKYNIENLKMAQELGYHTFFWSLAYVDWYQDKQPTKDEAFGKLLKRIHPGAIVLLHSTSSTNAQILDELLTKWEEMGYTIKPLTELAGAAT
;
A
#
# COMPACT_ATOMS: atom_id res chain seq x y z
N MET A 1 99.40 -35.25 -13.90
CA MET A 1 99.63 -36.68 -13.57
C MET A 1 98.26 -37.27 -13.33
N LYS A 2 97.61 -37.80 -14.32
CA LYS A 2 97.15 -39.13 -14.63
C LYS A 2 96.46 -39.89 -13.50
N LEU A 3 95.19 -40.24 -13.79
CA LEU A 3 94.42 -41.48 -13.50
C LEU A 3 93.68 -41.47 -12.14
N LEU A 4 92.40 -41.75 -12.04
CA LEU A 4 91.64 -42.90 -12.57
C LEU A 4 90.09 -42.56 -12.64
N TRP A 5 89.54 -42.84 -13.77
CA TRP A 5 88.13 -42.90 -14.04
C TRP A 5 87.78 -44.36 -14.37
N ARG A 6 86.97 -45.03 -13.54
CA ARG A 6 86.07 -46.15 -13.95
C ARG A 6 85.44 -46.83 -12.74
N SER A 7 84.19 -46.62 -12.51
CA SER A 7 83.16 -47.67 -12.29
C SER A 7 81.89 -47.02 -11.72
N GLY A 8 80.88 -46.96 -12.46
CA GLY A 8 79.60 -46.39 -11.97
C GLY A 8 78.43 -46.42 -12.96
N ARG A 9 78.47 -47.34 -13.94
CA ARG A 9 77.39 -47.29 -15.00
C ARG A 9 76.57 -48.59 -15.11
N ARG A 10 76.28 -49.32 -14.04
CA ARG A 10 75.41 -50.49 -14.07
C ARG A 10 74.32 -50.57 -13.02
N ARG A 11 74.20 -49.64 -12.02
CA ARG A 11 73.13 -49.64 -11.02
C ARG A 11 71.92 -48.74 -11.37
N GLY A 12 72.01 -47.85 -12.32
CA GLY A 12 70.95 -46.86 -12.63
C GLY A 12 69.82 -47.36 -13.50
N LYS A 13 69.86 -48.55 -14.12
CA LYS A 13 68.79 -49.10 -15.00
C LYS A 13 67.77 -49.96 -14.30
N ALA A 14 68.10 -50.57 -13.17
CA ALA A 14 67.20 -51.41 -12.40
C ALA A 14 66.25 -50.53 -11.55
N ASP A 15 66.77 -49.51 -10.91
CA ASP A 15 66.08 -48.60 -10.03
C ASP A 15 65.00 -47.78 -10.77
N GLY A 16 65.22 -47.43 -12.06
CA GLY A 16 64.28 -46.67 -12.90
C GLY A 16 63.04 -47.50 -13.31
N LYS A 17 63.17 -48.79 -13.56
CA LYS A 17 62.06 -49.66 -13.96
C LYS A 17 61.19 -50.00 -12.77
N GLU A 18 61.69 -50.14 -11.60
CA GLU A 18 60.97 -50.40 -10.36
C GLU A 18 60.13 -49.17 -9.92
N LYS A 19 60.70 -47.97 -9.95
CA LYS A 19 60.03 -46.73 -9.74
C LYS A 19 58.88 -46.43 -10.74
N GLU A 20 59.12 -46.81 -12.02
CA GLU A 20 58.11 -46.61 -13.07
C GLU A 20 56.92 -47.56 -12.91
N LYS A 21 57.20 -48.79 -12.40
CA LYS A 21 56.17 -49.76 -12.06
C LYS A 21 55.32 -49.35 -10.87
N ASP A 22 55.94 -48.88 -9.80
CA ASP A 22 55.26 -48.34 -8.60
C ASP A 22 54.43 -47.12 -8.90
N ILE A 23 54.87 -46.20 -9.74
CA ILE A 23 54.11 -45.04 -10.19
C ILE A 23 52.90 -45.47 -11.04
N ARG A 24 53.04 -46.52 -11.84
CA ARG A 24 51.95 -47.01 -12.68
C ARG A 24 50.90 -47.79 -11.90
N GLU A 25 51.25 -48.52 -10.86
CA GLU A 25 50.37 -49.18 -9.95
C GLU A 25 49.66 -48.18 -9.01
N SER A 26 50.36 -47.17 -8.48
CA SER A 26 49.75 -46.11 -7.68
C SER A 26 48.76 -45.27 -8.50
N ARG A 27 49.04 -44.94 -9.76
CA ARG A 27 48.12 -44.27 -10.66
C ARG A 27 46.84 -45.08 -10.96
N LYS A 28 46.96 -46.40 -11.13
CA LYS A 28 45.80 -47.29 -11.30
C LYS A 28 44.93 -47.32 -10.04
N GLN A 29 45.55 -47.42 -8.87
CA GLN A 29 44.84 -47.43 -7.59
C GLN A 29 44.12 -46.09 -7.30
N TRP A 30 44.77 -44.96 -7.64
CA TRP A 30 44.19 -43.62 -7.52
C TRP A 30 43.05 -43.40 -8.51
N SER A 31 43.13 -43.87 -9.74
CA SER A 31 42.05 -43.73 -10.74
C SER A 31 40.80 -44.53 -10.38
N GLY A 32 41.00 -45.72 -9.77
CA GLY A 32 39.87 -46.54 -9.29
C GLY A 32 39.12 -45.92 -8.10
N ILE A 33 39.87 -45.36 -7.14
CA ILE A 33 39.29 -44.68 -5.96
C ILE A 33 38.54 -43.40 -6.35
N THR A 34 39.10 -42.63 -7.29
CA THR A 34 38.45 -41.39 -7.77
C THR A 34 37.18 -41.68 -8.58
N ALA A 35 37.21 -42.68 -9.47
CA ALA A 35 36.03 -43.08 -10.25
C ALA A 35 34.89 -43.59 -9.34
N GLN A 36 35.20 -44.37 -8.33
CA GLN A 36 34.21 -44.90 -7.37
C GLN A 36 33.61 -43.78 -6.49
N LYS A 37 34.47 -42.84 -6.01
CA LYS A 37 33.99 -41.67 -5.22
C LYS A 37 33.13 -40.73 -6.06
N VAL A 38 33.52 -40.49 -7.30
CA VAL A 38 32.73 -39.67 -8.23
C VAL A 38 31.35 -40.31 -8.52
N SER A 39 31.33 -41.63 -8.74
CA SER A 39 30.08 -42.36 -8.95
C SER A 39 29.15 -42.28 -7.73
N ILE A 40 29.68 -42.43 -6.51
CA ILE A 40 28.90 -42.29 -5.27
C ILE A 40 28.32 -40.89 -5.14
N VAL A 41 29.11 -39.83 -5.42
CA VAL A 41 28.65 -38.44 -5.37
C VAL A 41 27.55 -38.18 -6.39
N VAL A 42 27.72 -38.69 -7.62
CA VAL A 42 26.69 -38.55 -8.67
C VAL A 42 25.39 -39.29 -8.30
N VAL A 43 25.49 -40.48 -7.73
CA VAL A 43 24.30 -41.24 -7.27
C VAL A 43 23.62 -40.50 -6.12
N LEU A 44 24.36 -39.92 -5.16
CA LEU A 44 23.79 -39.12 -4.08
C LEU A 44 23.09 -37.85 -4.61
N PHE A 45 23.69 -37.18 -5.60
CA PHE A 45 23.04 -36.03 -6.25
C PHE A 45 21.73 -36.41 -6.98
N LEU A 46 21.74 -37.54 -7.68
CA LEU A 46 20.54 -38.04 -8.36
C LEU A 46 19.43 -38.47 -7.39
N VAL A 47 19.80 -39.06 -6.26
CA VAL A 47 18.85 -39.41 -5.19
C VAL A 47 18.29 -38.15 -4.52
N MET A 48 19.15 -37.18 -4.23
CA MET A 48 18.69 -35.89 -3.68
C MET A 48 17.81 -35.12 -4.66
N TYR A 49 18.15 -35.14 -5.95
CA TYR A 49 17.31 -34.56 -7.00
C TYR A 49 15.95 -35.27 -7.12
N ALA A 50 15.95 -36.59 -7.10
CA ALA A 50 14.69 -37.37 -7.15
C ALA A 50 13.83 -37.18 -5.89
N LEU A 51 14.43 -37.11 -4.70
CA LEU A 51 13.74 -36.80 -3.46
C LEU A 51 13.21 -35.34 -3.47
N GLY A 52 14.00 -34.39 -3.97
CA GLY A 52 13.60 -33.02 -4.16
C GLY A 52 12.42 -32.87 -5.15
N ALA A 53 12.44 -33.62 -6.25
CA ALA A 53 11.36 -33.62 -7.23
C ALA A 53 10.07 -34.29 -6.70
N LEU A 54 10.21 -35.32 -5.85
CA LEU A 54 9.06 -36.00 -5.20
C LEU A 54 8.45 -35.10 -4.10
N THR A 55 9.27 -34.34 -3.36
CA THR A 55 8.77 -33.38 -2.38
C THR A 55 8.17 -32.16 -3.07
N ALA A 56 8.75 -31.67 -4.17
CA ALA A 56 8.17 -30.59 -4.96
C ALA A 56 6.77 -30.94 -5.49
N LYS A 57 6.56 -32.15 -6.00
CA LYS A 57 5.21 -32.60 -6.43
C LYS A 57 4.21 -32.74 -5.29
N LYS A 58 4.67 -32.96 -4.06
CA LYS A 58 3.79 -33.09 -2.89
C LYS A 58 3.49 -31.76 -2.22
N THR A 59 4.31 -30.72 -2.49
CA THR A 59 4.12 -29.35 -1.99
C THR A 59 3.31 -28.46 -2.94
N GLU A 60 3.04 -28.88 -4.18
CA GLU A 60 2.13 -28.16 -5.09
C GLU A 60 0.66 -28.13 -4.61
N SER A 61 0.29 -28.92 -3.60
CA SER A 61 -1.06 -28.90 -3.01
C SER A 61 -1.12 -28.27 -1.60
N VAL A 62 -0.01 -27.84 -1.02
CA VAL A 62 0.02 -27.19 0.30
C VAL A 62 0.81 -25.88 0.19
N GLY A 63 0.10 -24.82 -0.20
CA GLY A 63 0.44 -23.49 0.27
C GLY A 63 1.64 -22.77 -0.33
N VAL A 64 1.76 -22.65 -1.66
CA VAL A 64 2.44 -21.50 -2.28
C VAL A 64 1.54 -20.24 -2.17
N SER A 65 0.33 -20.37 -1.68
CA SER A 65 -0.56 -19.23 -1.33
C SER A 65 -0.12 -18.41 -0.12
N ALA A 66 0.86 -18.84 0.64
CA ALA A 66 1.24 -18.17 1.90
C ALA A 66 2.45 -17.23 1.79
N LEU A 67 3.00 -16.98 0.60
CA LEU A 67 4.16 -16.11 0.38
C LEU A 67 3.99 -15.11 -0.76
N LEU A 68 2.81 -15.00 -1.34
CA LEU A 68 2.45 -13.80 -2.06
C LEU A 68 1.94 -12.81 -1.01
N HIS A 69 2.84 -12.10 -0.36
CA HIS A 69 2.56 -10.76 0.11
C HIS A 69 2.02 -10.03 -1.12
N GLU A 70 0.71 -9.89 -1.19
CA GLU A 70 0.11 -9.12 -2.28
C GLU A 70 0.82 -7.78 -2.31
N LYS A 71 1.37 -7.46 -3.46
CA LYS A 71 2.18 -6.27 -3.67
C LYS A 71 1.41 -5.07 -3.15
N SER A 72 2.00 -4.36 -2.18
CA SER A 72 1.47 -3.08 -1.76
C SER A 72 1.32 -2.17 -2.98
N GLU A 73 0.13 -1.63 -3.18
CA GLU A 73 -0.16 -0.69 -4.25
C GLU A 73 -0.39 0.71 -3.69
N ASN A 74 0.05 1.71 -4.43
CA ASN A 74 -0.31 3.10 -4.16
C ASN A 74 -1.52 3.42 -5.03
N TRP A 75 -2.58 3.98 -4.42
CA TRP A 75 -3.71 4.47 -5.18
C TRP A 75 -3.26 5.56 -6.18
N GLY A 76 -3.49 5.34 -7.44
CA GLY A 76 -3.06 6.21 -8.53
C GLY A 76 -4.18 6.48 -9.53
N LEU A 77 -4.17 7.68 -10.12
CA LEU A 77 -5.16 8.15 -11.08
C LEU A 77 -4.52 8.53 -12.41
N GLY A 78 -5.06 8.02 -13.50
CA GLY A 78 -4.74 8.43 -14.86
C GLY A 78 -5.80 9.42 -15.37
N PHE A 79 -5.43 10.70 -15.48
CA PHE A 79 -6.33 11.73 -16.01
C PHE A 79 -6.24 11.79 -17.54
N GLY A 80 -7.41 11.79 -18.18
CA GLY A 80 -7.56 11.97 -19.62
C GLY A 80 -8.15 13.35 -19.95
N THR A 81 -9.32 13.37 -20.59
CA THR A 81 -10.06 14.57 -20.98
C THR A 81 -10.57 15.34 -19.76
N GLU A 82 -10.49 16.67 -19.79
CA GLU A 82 -11.05 17.55 -18.74
C GLU A 82 -12.55 17.28 -18.52
N GLY A 83 -13.00 17.30 -17.27
CA GLY A 83 -14.38 17.03 -16.89
C GLY A 83 -14.83 15.58 -17.02
N LYS A 84 -13.92 14.65 -17.30
CA LYS A 84 -14.20 13.22 -17.37
C LYS A 84 -13.57 12.45 -16.22
N PRO A 85 -14.24 11.37 -15.75
CA PRO A 85 -13.68 10.52 -14.72
C PRO A 85 -12.28 10.00 -15.08
N PRO A 86 -11.34 9.98 -14.14
CA PRO A 86 -10.03 9.35 -14.34
C PRO A 86 -10.14 7.83 -14.30
N THR A 87 -9.12 7.15 -14.82
CA THR A 87 -8.92 5.72 -14.55
C THR A 87 -8.13 5.54 -13.27
N GLY A 88 -8.58 4.64 -12.39
CA GLY A 88 -7.82 4.17 -11.25
C GLY A 88 -6.90 3.01 -11.61
N ASN A 89 -5.96 2.67 -10.76
CA ASN A 89 -5.16 1.44 -10.91
C ASN A 89 -5.93 0.16 -10.51
N ALA A 90 -7.13 0.30 -9.94
CA ALA A 90 -8.15 -0.75 -9.84
C ALA A 90 -9.48 -0.21 -10.36
N SER A 91 -10.33 -1.08 -10.92
CA SER A 91 -11.66 -0.68 -11.39
C SER A 91 -12.65 -0.50 -10.24
N ALA A 92 -13.72 0.26 -10.46
CA ALA A 92 -14.78 0.44 -9.45
C ALA A 92 -15.46 -0.90 -9.11
N GLU A 93 -15.64 -1.80 -10.10
CA GLU A 93 -16.22 -3.13 -9.92
C GLU A 93 -15.31 -4.04 -9.06
N GLU A 94 -14.01 -3.96 -9.22
CA GLU A 94 -13.05 -4.71 -8.40
C GLU A 94 -13.07 -4.23 -6.95
N LEU A 95 -12.96 -2.92 -6.74
CA LEU A 95 -12.99 -2.32 -5.40
C LEU A 95 -14.30 -2.59 -4.67
N LYS A 96 -15.43 -2.54 -5.37
CA LYS A 96 -16.76 -2.79 -4.79
C LYS A 96 -16.91 -4.16 -4.14
N LYS A 97 -16.14 -5.17 -4.59
CA LYS A 97 -16.10 -6.51 -3.95
C LYS A 97 -15.63 -6.46 -2.50
N TYR A 98 -14.91 -5.41 -2.14
CA TYR A 98 -14.33 -5.18 -0.81
C TYR A 98 -14.96 -3.98 -0.09
N ASN A 99 -16.17 -3.56 -0.48
CA ASN A 99 -16.79 -2.32 0.01
C ASN A 99 -15.86 -1.11 -0.14
N ALA A 100 -15.08 -1.05 -1.23
CA ALA A 100 -14.17 0.04 -1.50
C ALA A 100 -14.62 0.87 -2.70
N TYR A 101 -14.45 2.19 -2.63
CA TYR A 101 -14.96 3.16 -3.58
C TYR A 101 -13.93 4.24 -3.87
N PHE A 102 -13.86 4.72 -5.10
CA PHE A 102 -13.08 5.91 -5.46
C PHE A 102 -13.88 6.92 -6.28
N ILE A 103 -15.05 6.52 -6.75
CA ILE A 103 -15.93 7.31 -7.60
C ILE A 103 -17.38 6.89 -7.36
N GLY A 104 -18.29 7.82 -7.45
CA GLY A 104 -19.71 7.58 -7.38
C GLY A 104 -20.39 7.40 -8.75
N ASP A 105 -21.70 7.63 -8.80
CA ASP A 105 -22.47 7.57 -10.04
C ASP A 105 -22.05 8.69 -11.01
N THR A 106 -21.48 8.31 -12.13
CA THR A 106 -21.01 9.24 -13.18
C THR A 106 -22.10 9.72 -14.12
N THR A 107 -23.34 9.27 -13.95
CA THR A 107 -24.51 9.72 -14.74
C THR A 107 -25.14 10.99 -14.18
N GLN A 108 -24.79 11.37 -12.95
CA GLN A 108 -25.31 12.54 -12.24
C GLN A 108 -24.19 13.49 -11.86
N ASN A 109 -24.44 14.79 -11.94
CA ASN A 109 -23.51 15.82 -11.51
C ASN A 109 -23.43 15.93 -9.97
N THR A 110 -23.27 14.79 -9.31
CA THR A 110 -23.08 14.70 -7.85
C THR A 110 -21.59 14.50 -7.55
N ILE A 111 -21.08 15.24 -6.58
CA ILE A 111 -19.69 15.08 -6.08
C ILE A 111 -19.70 14.96 -4.57
N TYR A 112 -18.62 14.41 -4.03
CA TYR A 112 -18.47 14.13 -2.60
C TYR A 112 -17.16 14.76 -2.12
N LEU A 113 -17.25 15.68 -1.16
CA LEU A 113 -16.10 16.40 -0.64
C LEU A 113 -15.57 15.71 0.62
N THR A 114 -14.27 15.45 0.63
CA THR A 114 -13.62 14.76 1.75
C THR A 114 -12.31 15.46 2.14
N PHE A 115 -11.98 15.40 3.42
CA PHE A 115 -10.75 15.96 3.98
C PHE A 115 -9.99 14.89 4.78
N ASP A 116 -8.68 14.79 4.59
CA ASP A 116 -7.81 14.03 5.47
C ASP A 116 -7.22 14.98 6.53
N CYS A 117 -7.34 14.58 7.81
CA CYS A 117 -7.04 15.39 8.98
C CYS A 117 -5.96 14.70 9.84
N GLY A 118 -4.68 15.02 9.58
CA GLY A 118 -3.55 14.47 10.32
C GLY A 118 -3.23 15.23 11.62
N TYR A 119 -3.37 16.53 11.61
CA TYR A 119 -3.19 17.45 12.76
C TYR A 119 -3.90 18.76 12.49
N GLU A 120 -4.07 19.59 13.53
CA GLU A 120 -4.65 20.93 13.41
C GLU A 120 -3.56 22.00 13.42
N ASN A 121 -3.71 22.99 12.54
CA ASN A 121 -2.78 24.12 12.40
C ASN A 121 -3.52 25.48 12.24
N GLY A 122 -4.78 25.56 12.67
CA GLY A 122 -5.62 26.76 12.55
C GLY A 122 -6.41 26.84 11.23
N ILE A 123 -6.40 25.78 10.42
CA ILE A 123 -6.98 25.77 9.07
C ILE A 123 -8.35 25.07 9.00
N THR A 124 -8.64 24.15 9.88
CA THR A 124 -9.90 23.38 9.83
C THR A 124 -11.13 24.24 10.13
N GLU A 125 -11.04 25.20 11.06
CA GLU A 125 -12.19 26.07 11.37
C GLU A 125 -12.64 26.94 10.19
N PRO A 126 -11.75 27.66 9.47
CA PRO A 126 -12.14 28.34 8.22
C PRO A 126 -12.74 27.43 7.15
N ILE A 127 -12.30 26.17 7.05
CA ILE A 127 -12.89 25.18 6.15
C ILE A 127 -14.34 24.87 6.59
N LEU A 128 -14.59 24.64 7.87
CA LEU A 128 -15.93 24.41 8.40
C LEU A 128 -16.86 25.62 8.19
N ASP A 129 -16.33 26.85 8.36
CA ASP A 129 -17.08 28.08 8.11
C ASP A 129 -17.54 28.17 6.64
N ALA A 130 -16.65 27.86 5.70
CA ALA A 130 -17.00 27.83 4.27
C ALA A 130 -18.03 26.74 3.94
N LEU A 131 -17.88 25.52 4.48
CA LEU A 131 -18.84 24.44 4.30
C LEU A 131 -20.24 24.82 4.85
N LYS A 132 -20.27 25.45 6.04
CA LYS A 132 -21.50 25.89 6.67
C LYS A 132 -22.22 26.96 5.84
N LYS A 133 -21.46 27.92 5.28
CA LYS A 133 -21.98 28.98 4.42
C LYS A 133 -22.73 28.44 3.21
N HIS A 134 -22.24 27.35 2.61
CA HIS A 134 -22.83 26.68 1.44
C HIS A 134 -23.80 25.53 1.80
N ASP A 135 -24.05 25.28 3.10
CA ASP A 135 -24.81 24.12 3.60
C ASP A 135 -24.28 22.76 3.08
N VAL A 136 -22.98 22.67 2.82
CA VAL A 136 -22.32 21.46 2.33
C VAL A 136 -21.92 20.56 3.50
N LYS A 137 -22.25 19.26 3.40
CA LYS A 137 -21.83 18.22 4.35
C LYS A 137 -20.68 17.42 3.74
N ALA A 138 -19.51 17.53 4.36
CA ALA A 138 -18.29 16.83 3.96
C ALA A 138 -18.01 15.62 4.86
N THR A 139 -17.03 14.79 4.47
CA THR A 139 -16.49 13.72 5.31
C THR A 139 -15.05 14.04 5.69
N PHE A 140 -14.73 13.96 6.98
CA PHE A 140 -13.39 14.17 7.54
C PHE A 140 -12.81 12.83 8.01
N PHE A 141 -11.73 12.39 7.40
CA PHE A 141 -10.99 11.19 7.83
C PHE A 141 -9.91 11.61 8.82
N VAL A 142 -10.10 11.24 10.09
CA VAL A 142 -9.25 11.73 11.19
C VAL A 142 -8.31 10.64 11.71
N VAL A 143 -7.09 11.05 12.07
CA VAL A 143 -6.13 10.19 12.78
C VAL A 143 -6.21 10.39 14.30
N GLY A 144 -5.57 9.48 15.06
CA GLY A 144 -5.52 9.57 16.53
C GLY A 144 -5.03 10.93 17.03
N ASN A 145 -3.94 11.45 16.47
CA ASN A 145 -3.39 12.76 16.87
C ASN A 145 -4.39 13.92 16.71
N PHE A 146 -5.18 13.93 15.63
CA PHE A 146 -6.19 14.97 15.41
C PHE A 146 -7.30 14.90 16.48
N LEU A 147 -7.73 13.69 16.82
CA LEU A 147 -8.71 13.46 17.89
C LEU A 147 -8.20 13.92 19.25
N GLU A 148 -6.95 13.58 19.60
CA GLU A 148 -6.33 13.93 20.88
C GLU A 148 -6.15 15.44 21.06
N THR A 149 -5.69 16.12 20.01
CA THR A 149 -5.29 17.52 20.09
C THR A 149 -6.41 18.51 19.77
N SER A 150 -7.47 18.08 19.09
CA SER A 150 -8.52 18.96 18.56
C SER A 150 -9.95 18.42 18.77
N PRO A 151 -10.28 17.91 19.99
CA PRO A 151 -11.59 17.29 20.23
C PRO A 151 -12.77 18.24 20.01
N GLU A 152 -12.60 19.55 20.27
CA GLU A 152 -13.68 20.53 20.08
C GLU A 152 -13.99 20.76 18.59
N ILE A 153 -13.00 20.67 17.71
CA ILE A 153 -13.22 20.75 16.26
C ILE A 153 -13.98 19.50 15.79
N VAL A 154 -13.67 18.32 16.34
CA VAL A 154 -14.39 17.08 16.02
C VAL A 154 -15.86 17.18 16.46
N LYS A 155 -16.13 17.69 17.66
CA LYS A 155 -17.49 17.95 18.12
C LYS A 155 -18.24 18.96 17.20
N ARG A 156 -17.54 19.98 16.75
CA ARG A 156 -18.08 20.97 15.79
C ARG A 156 -18.44 20.30 14.47
N MET A 157 -17.57 19.43 13.92
CA MET A 157 -17.86 18.66 12.70
C MET A 157 -19.18 17.91 12.82
N ILE A 158 -19.37 17.17 13.93
CA ILE A 158 -20.60 16.42 14.19
C ILE A 158 -21.81 17.34 14.35
N ALA A 159 -21.70 18.42 15.14
CA ALA A 159 -22.77 19.37 15.37
C ALA A 159 -23.23 20.07 14.09
N GLU A 160 -22.33 20.27 13.13
CA GLU A 160 -22.65 20.86 11.83
C GLU A 160 -23.10 19.81 10.77
N GLY A 161 -23.23 18.52 11.18
CA GLY A 161 -23.77 17.45 10.34
C GLY A 161 -22.76 16.84 9.36
N HIS A 162 -21.47 17.05 9.57
CA HIS A 162 -20.43 16.37 8.82
C HIS A 162 -20.26 14.92 9.27
N THR A 163 -19.76 14.07 8.38
CA THR A 163 -19.37 12.70 8.70
C THR A 163 -17.91 12.68 9.14
N VAL A 164 -17.59 11.98 10.23
CA VAL A 164 -16.22 11.69 10.62
C VAL A 164 -15.92 10.21 10.36
N GLY A 165 -14.85 9.94 9.63
CA GLY A 165 -14.36 8.61 9.28
C GLY A 165 -12.96 8.36 9.85
N ASN A 166 -12.53 7.12 9.76
CA ASN A 166 -11.31 6.60 10.34
C ASN A 166 -10.13 6.68 9.36
N HIS A 167 -9.02 7.32 9.77
CA HIS A 167 -7.78 7.40 9.00
C HIS A 167 -6.60 6.73 9.72
N THR A 168 -6.89 5.75 10.59
CA THR A 168 -5.99 5.04 11.49
C THR A 168 -5.45 5.90 12.64
N TYR A 169 -4.93 5.25 13.68
CA TYR A 169 -4.45 5.99 14.85
C TYR A 169 -3.11 6.66 14.60
N HIS A 170 -2.14 5.93 14.04
CA HIS A 170 -0.77 6.42 13.82
C HIS A 170 -0.44 6.80 12.37
N HIS A 171 -1.43 6.75 11.45
CA HIS A 171 -1.21 7.03 10.02
C HIS A 171 -0.14 6.12 9.39
N LEU A 172 -0.11 4.83 9.78
CA LEU A 172 0.84 3.86 9.25
C LEU A 172 0.53 3.46 7.81
N ASP A 173 1.55 2.94 7.12
CA ASP A 173 1.35 2.21 5.87
C ASP A 173 0.62 0.89 6.18
N MET A 174 -0.71 0.90 6.08
CA MET A 174 -1.55 -0.24 6.42
C MET A 174 -1.32 -1.43 5.50
N SER A 175 -0.83 -1.22 4.29
CA SER A 175 -0.50 -2.31 3.36
C SER A 175 0.68 -3.18 3.84
N SER A 176 1.47 -2.69 4.79
CA SER A 176 2.53 -3.45 5.44
C SER A 176 2.05 -4.29 6.63
N ILE A 177 0.81 -4.10 7.06
CA ILE A 177 0.21 -4.81 8.20
C ILE A 177 -0.43 -6.10 7.69
N SER A 178 0.09 -7.24 8.14
CA SER A 178 -0.35 -8.57 7.72
C SER A 178 -1.28 -9.28 8.70
N SER A 179 -1.48 -8.75 9.92
CA SER A 179 -2.36 -9.37 10.91
C SER A 179 -3.63 -8.57 11.15
N MET A 180 -4.77 -9.26 11.23
CA MET A 180 -6.07 -8.67 11.58
C MET A 180 -6.02 -7.94 12.93
N ASP A 181 -5.33 -8.49 13.93
CA ASP A 181 -5.25 -7.87 15.25
C ASP A 181 -4.52 -6.51 15.21
N ALA A 182 -3.42 -6.42 14.43
CA ALA A 182 -2.70 -5.15 14.27
C ALA A 182 -3.52 -4.14 13.47
N PHE A 183 -4.20 -4.58 12.40
CA PHE A 183 -5.10 -3.73 11.61
C PHE A 183 -6.27 -3.22 12.46
N LYS A 184 -6.91 -4.14 13.21
CA LYS A 184 -8.00 -3.81 14.12
C LYS A 184 -7.56 -2.83 15.21
N LYS A 185 -6.36 -2.99 15.76
CA LYS A 185 -5.84 -2.07 16.77
C LYS A 185 -5.75 -0.64 16.24
N GLU A 186 -5.19 -0.42 15.07
CA GLU A 186 -5.06 0.89 14.43
C GLU A 186 -6.43 1.56 14.19
N THR A 187 -7.43 0.79 13.83
CA THR A 187 -8.78 1.31 13.58
C THR A 187 -9.61 1.45 14.86
N GLN A 188 -9.53 0.48 15.76
CA GLN A 188 -10.29 0.46 17.01
C GLN A 188 -9.87 1.56 17.99
N ASP A 189 -8.57 1.89 18.04
CA ASP A 189 -8.08 2.95 18.92
C ASP A 189 -8.69 4.31 18.49
N VAL A 190 -8.88 4.56 17.20
CA VAL A 190 -9.61 5.74 16.69
C VAL A 190 -11.08 5.69 17.09
N GLU A 191 -11.75 4.54 16.91
CA GLU A 191 -13.16 4.37 17.28
C GLU A 191 -13.39 4.68 18.77
N ASN A 192 -12.57 4.07 19.63
CA ASN A 192 -12.67 4.23 21.09
C ASN A 192 -12.46 5.70 21.50
N LEU A 193 -11.45 6.35 20.95
CA LEU A 193 -11.16 7.75 21.25
C LEU A 193 -12.27 8.69 20.74
N PHE A 194 -12.76 8.44 19.53
CA PHE A 194 -13.88 9.21 18.98
C PHE A 194 -15.13 9.08 19.83
N GLU A 195 -15.48 7.87 20.27
CA GLU A 195 -16.64 7.64 21.14
C GLU A 195 -16.48 8.30 22.52
N GLN A 196 -15.26 8.29 23.09
CA GLN A 196 -14.96 9.01 24.32
C GLN A 196 -15.16 10.53 24.17
N ILE A 197 -14.83 11.10 23.03
CA ILE A 197 -14.94 12.54 22.76
C ILE A 197 -16.39 12.95 22.49
N THR A 198 -17.13 12.16 21.71
CA THR A 198 -18.41 12.55 21.13
C THR A 198 -19.62 11.89 21.80
N GLY A 199 -19.40 10.80 22.52
CA GLY A 199 -20.45 9.95 23.11
C GLY A 199 -21.22 9.11 22.07
N THR A 200 -20.76 9.07 20.81
CA THR A 200 -21.39 8.31 19.74
C THR A 200 -20.37 7.49 18.96
N PRO A 201 -20.72 6.33 18.37
CA PRO A 201 -19.79 5.57 17.58
C PRO A 201 -19.40 6.33 16.30
N ILE A 202 -18.15 6.16 15.85
CA ILE A 202 -17.70 6.71 14.56
C ILE A 202 -18.38 6.00 13.39
N THR A 203 -18.64 6.76 12.32
CA THR A 203 -19.10 6.14 11.07
C THR A 203 -18.05 5.17 10.52
N LYS A 204 -18.49 3.96 10.11
CA LYS A 204 -17.59 2.92 9.58
C LYS A 204 -17.08 3.25 8.18
N PHE A 205 -16.57 4.45 8.01
CA PHE A 205 -15.84 4.90 6.84
C PHE A 205 -14.35 4.91 7.12
N TYR A 206 -13.58 4.35 6.21
CA TYR A 206 -12.14 4.19 6.33
C TYR A 206 -11.44 4.74 5.10
N ARG A 207 -10.33 5.41 5.31
CA ARG A 207 -9.40 5.76 4.22
C ARG A 207 -8.01 5.28 4.59
N PRO A 208 -7.37 4.45 3.74
CA PRO A 208 -6.01 4.00 4.01
C PRO A 208 -5.04 5.18 3.91
N PRO A 209 -4.13 5.35 4.90
CA PRO A 209 -3.09 6.37 4.85
C PRO A 209 -2.29 6.32 3.55
N GLN A 210 -1.99 7.49 2.99
CA GLN A 210 -1.22 7.65 1.75
C GLN A 210 -1.87 6.99 0.52
N GLY A 211 -3.08 6.47 0.62
CA GLY A 211 -3.71 5.65 -0.43
C GLY A 211 -3.02 4.30 -0.65
N LYS A 212 -2.20 3.83 0.29
CA LYS A 212 -1.54 2.54 0.19
C LYS A 212 -2.47 1.42 0.64
N TYR A 213 -2.56 0.40 -0.18
CA TYR A 213 -3.45 -0.73 0.07
C TYR A 213 -2.94 -2.02 -0.55
N ASN A 214 -3.51 -3.12 -0.14
CA ASN A 214 -3.53 -4.39 -0.83
C ASN A 214 -4.89 -5.06 -0.60
N ILE A 215 -5.18 -6.14 -1.29
CA ILE A 215 -6.49 -6.82 -1.20
C ILE A 215 -6.75 -7.38 0.20
N GLU A 216 -5.73 -7.87 0.89
CA GLU A 216 -5.88 -8.39 2.25
C GLU A 216 -6.29 -7.28 3.24
N ASN A 217 -5.72 -6.08 3.11
CA ASN A 217 -6.14 -4.95 3.96
C ASN A 217 -7.56 -4.47 3.63
N LEU A 218 -7.97 -4.51 2.36
CA LEU A 218 -9.36 -4.21 2.00
C LEU A 218 -10.34 -5.23 2.58
N LYS A 219 -9.98 -6.52 2.58
CA LYS A 219 -10.77 -7.58 3.26
C LYS A 219 -10.82 -7.36 4.76
N MET A 220 -9.69 -7.03 5.41
CA MET A 220 -9.66 -6.73 6.84
C MET A 220 -10.58 -5.56 7.20
N ALA A 221 -10.56 -4.49 6.42
CA ALA A 221 -11.45 -3.35 6.60
C ALA A 221 -12.93 -3.78 6.42
N GLN A 222 -13.24 -4.56 5.39
CA GLN A 222 -14.57 -5.08 5.13
C GLN A 222 -15.09 -5.98 6.26
N GLU A 223 -14.26 -6.89 6.79
CA GLU A 223 -14.61 -7.75 7.93
C GLU A 223 -14.92 -6.96 9.21
N LEU A 224 -14.27 -5.81 9.40
CA LEU A 224 -14.55 -4.88 10.51
C LEU A 224 -15.76 -3.97 10.24
N GLY A 225 -16.45 -4.17 9.10
CA GLY A 225 -17.66 -3.43 8.73
C GLY A 225 -17.38 -2.07 8.06
N TYR A 226 -16.13 -1.80 7.67
CA TYR A 226 -15.80 -0.54 7.03
C TYR A 226 -16.18 -0.50 5.55
N HIS A 227 -16.56 0.71 5.09
CA HIS A 227 -16.52 1.13 3.71
C HIS A 227 -15.20 1.89 3.49
N THR A 228 -14.38 1.42 2.55
CA THR A 228 -13.09 2.04 2.23
C THR A 228 -13.25 3.09 1.14
N PHE A 229 -12.72 4.30 1.36
CA PHE A 229 -12.81 5.38 0.39
C PHE A 229 -11.44 5.86 -0.07
N PHE A 230 -11.17 5.68 -1.34
CA PHE A 230 -10.15 6.38 -2.10
C PHE A 230 -10.72 7.69 -2.66
N TRP A 231 -10.15 8.22 -3.72
CA TRP A 231 -10.59 9.46 -4.37
C TRP A 231 -10.44 9.36 -5.89
N SER A 232 -11.16 10.17 -6.63
CA SER A 232 -11.02 10.33 -8.08
C SER A 232 -10.52 11.73 -8.47
N LEU A 233 -10.44 12.64 -7.50
CA LEU A 233 -9.83 13.95 -7.68
C LEU A 233 -9.03 14.33 -6.44
N ALA A 234 -7.77 14.68 -6.62
CA ALA A 234 -6.89 15.24 -5.61
C ALA A 234 -5.81 16.09 -6.28
N TYR A 235 -5.13 16.89 -5.48
CA TYR A 235 -3.93 17.61 -5.89
C TYR A 235 -2.95 17.69 -4.72
N VAL A 236 -1.71 18.11 -4.97
CA VAL A 236 -0.68 18.19 -3.94
C VAL A 236 -0.90 19.45 -3.11
N ASP A 237 -1.46 19.32 -1.92
CA ASP A 237 -1.86 20.41 -1.02
C ASP A 237 -1.33 20.25 0.43
N TRP A 238 -0.63 19.15 0.73
CA TRP A 238 -0.22 18.77 2.09
C TRP A 238 1.14 19.32 2.54
N TYR A 239 1.98 19.83 1.61
CA TYR A 239 3.28 20.41 1.99
C TYR A 239 3.11 21.77 2.62
N GLN A 240 3.50 21.92 3.91
CA GLN A 240 3.30 23.16 4.66
C GLN A 240 4.18 24.32 4.17
N ASP A 241 5.39 23.99 3.75
CA ASP A 241 6.40 24.94 3.26
C ASP A 241 6.28 25.24 1.75
N LYS A 242 5.40 24.51 1.05
CA LYS A 242 5.19 24.63 -0.39
C LYS A 242 3.70 24.50 -0.73
N GLN A 243 2.91 25.42 -0.24
CA GLN A 243 1.49 25.47 -0.58
C GLN A 243 1.29 25.90 -2.04
N PRO A 244 0.38 25.24 -2.78
CA PRO A 244 0.04 25.65 -4.15
C PRO A 244 -0.60 27.05 -4.14
N THR A 245 -0.41 27.80 -5.21
CA THR A 245 -1.12 29.05 -5.41
C THR A 245 -2.61 28.79 -5.68
N LYS A 246 -3.45 29.81 -5.51
CA LYS A 246 -4.87 29.76 -5.85
C LYS A 246 -5.10 29.32 -7.31
N ASP A 247 -4.33 29.87 -8.24
CA ASP A 247 -4.44 29.53 -9.67
C ASP A 247 -4.07 28.09 -9.97
N GLU A 248 -3.02 27.57 -9.31
CA GLU A 248 -2.63 26.17 -9.42
C GLU A 248 -3.71 25.24 -8.85
N ALA A 249 -4.29 25.58 -7.71
CA ALA A 249 -5.38 24.84 -7.10
C ALA A 249 -6.61 24.81 -8.00
N PHE A 250 -7.10 25.97 -8.46
CA PHE A 250 -8.23 26.03 -9.41
C PHE A 250 -7.93 25.34 -10.73
N GLY A 251 -6.72 25.52 -11.27
CA GLY A 251 -6.26 24.84 -12.47
C GLY A 251 -6.31 23.30 -12.39
N LYS A 252 -6.25 22.73 -11.17
CA LYS A 252 -6.42 21.28 -10.95
C LYS A 252 -7.87 20.93 -10.61
N LEU A 253 -8.47 21.62 -9.67
CA LEU A 253 -9.77 21.28 -9.10
C LEU A 253 -10.93 21.53 -10.08
N LEU A 254 -10.89 22.62 -10.86
CA LEU A 254 -11.96 22.92 -11.84
C LEU A 254 -11.82 22.12 -13.13
N LYS A 255 -10.58 21.87 -13.58
CA LYS A 255 -10.40 21.08 -14.82
C LYS A 255 -10.63 19.59 -14.66
N ARG A 256 -10.43 19.07 -13.44
CA ARG A 256 -10.53 17.64 -13.16
C ARG A 256 -11.83 17.23 -12.49
N ILE A 257 -12.68 18.20 -12.10
CA ILE A 257 -13.98 17.87 -11.53
C ILE A 257 -14.82 17.12 -12.58
N HIS A 258 -15.56 16.12 -12.14
CA HIS A 258 -16.36 15.26 -12.99
C HIS A 258 -17.54 14.67 -12.21
N PRO A 259 -18.60 14.22 -12.87
CA PRO A 259 -19.71 13.53 -12.22
C PRO A 259 -19.23 12.33 -11.41
N GLY A 260 -19.76 12.18 -10.22
CA GLY A 260 -19.37 11.10 -9.29
C GLY A 260 -18.07 11.33 -8.54
N ALA A 261 -17.42 12.49 -8.65
CA ALA A 261 -16.10 12.71 -8.05
C ALA A 261 -16.13 12.56 -6.53
N ILE A 262 -15.23 11.74 -5.99
CA ILE A 262 -14.81 11.79 -4.59
C ILE A 262 -13.55 12.68 -4.55
N VAL A 263 -13.68 13.85 -3.95
CA VAL A 263 -12.63 14.86 -3.89
C VAL A 263 -11.87 14.71 -2.59
N LEU A 264 -10.55 14.55 -2.65
CA LEU A 264 -9.65 14.59 -1.51
C LEU A 264 -8.96 15.94 -1.41
N LEU A 265 -9.11 16.60 -0.27
CA LEU A 265 -8.36 17.76 0.18
C LEU A 265 -7.75 17.48 1.56
N HIS A 266 -6.76 18.26 1.99
CA HIS A 266 -6.21 18.17 3.34
C HIS A 266 -6.65 19.38 4.18
N SER A 267 -7.06 19.12 5.42
CA SER A 267 -7.52 20.16 6.36
C SER A 267 -6.38 21.07 6.85
N THR A 268 -5.14 20.69 6.59
CA THR A 268 -3.94 21.47 6.95
C THR A 268 -3.50 22.47 5.88
N SER A 269 -4.16 22.47 4.72
CA SER A 269 -3.79 23.34 3.60
C SER A 269 -4.36 24.76 3.75
N SER A 270 -3.48 25.74 3.91
CA SER A 270 -3.88 27.15 3.92
C SER A 270 -4.51 27.60 2.61
N THR A 271 -4.07 27.02 1.48
CA THR A 271 -4.68 27.29 0.18
C THR A 271 -6.12 26.79 0.12
N ASN A 272 -6.39 25.58 0.63
CA ASN A 272 -7.75 25.07 0.68
C ASN A 272 -8.68 25.98 1.48
N ALA A 273 -8.28 26.44 2.66
CA ALA A 273 -9.10 27.37 3.44
C ALA A 273 -9.36 28.69 2.70
N GLN A 274 -8.37 29.21 1.97
CA GLN A 274 -8.53 30.45 1.22
C GLN A 274 -9.45 30.35 0.01
N ILE A 275 -9.49 29.18 -0.64
CA ILE A 275 -10.21 29.02 -1.90
C ILE A 275 -11.58 28.33 -1.75
N LEU A 276 -11.84 27.66 -0.63
CA LEU A 276 -12.98 26.73 -0.51
C LEU A 276 -14.31 27.40 -0.79
N ASP A 277 -14.57 28.58 -0.23
CA ASP A 277 -15.80 29.34 -0.46
C ASP A 277 -16.03 29.62 -1.96
N GLU A 278 -15.02 30.11 -2.64
CA GLU A 278 -15.09 30.37 -4.09
C GLU A 278 -15.13 29.06 -4.90
N LEU A 279 -14.45 28.02 -4.47
CA LEU A 279 -14.43 26.71 -5.12
C LEU A 279 -15.83 26.06 -5.11
N LEU A 280 -16.51 26.09 -3.95
CA LEU A 280 -17.87 25.60 -3.81
C LEU A 280 -18.84 26.35 -4.72
N THR A 281 -18.78 27.71 -4.71
CA THR A 281 -19.54 28.55 -5.63
C THR A 281 -19.33 28.14 -7.09
N LYS A 282 -18.07 27.97 -7.52
CA LYS A 282 -17.74 27.57 -8.89
C LYS A 282 -18.27 26.19 -9.27
N TRP A 283 -18.20 25.22 -8.37
CA TRP A 283 -18.77 23.89 -8.62
C TRP A 283 -20.30 23.92 -8.71
N GLU A 284 -20.97 24.73 -7.88
CA GLU A 284 -22.42 24.96 -7.97
C GLU A 284 -22.79 25.63 -9.29
N GLU A 285 -22.05 26.66 -9.73
CA GLU A 285 -22.23 27.32 -11.03
C GLU A 285 -22.00 26.38 -12.22
N MET A 286 -21.09 25.40 -12.07
CA MET A 286 -20.88 24.32 -13.07
C MET A 286 -21.99 23.25 -13.04
N GLY A 287 -22.97 23.38 -12.15
CA GLY A 287 -24.10 22.47 -12.03
C GLY A 287 -23.85 21.23 -11.19
N TYR A 288 -22.80 21.21 -10.36
CA TYR A 288 -22.57 20.12 -9.44
C TYR A 288 -23.36 20.29 -8.13
N THR A 289 -23.89 19.17 -7.62
CA THR A 289 -24.45 19.07 -6.28
C THR A 289 -23.47 18.33 -5.39
N ILE A 290 -23.15 18.91 -4.24
CA ILE A 290 -22.22 18.30 -3.28
C ILE A 290 -23.04 17.55 -2.23
N LYS A 291 -22.81 16.24 -2.12
CA LYS A 291 -23.54 15.36 -1.21
C LYS A 291 -22.61 14.67 -0.22
N PRO A 292 -23.12 14.25 0.96
CA PRO A 292 -22.34 13.47 1.91
C PRO A 292 -22.02 12.06 1.36
N LEU A 293 -20.87 11.51 1.70
CA LEU A 293 -20.47 10.14 1.30
C LEU A 293 -21.43 9.05 1.80
N THR A 294 -22.24 9.33 2.81
CA THR A 294 -23.27 8.41 3.31
C THR A 294 -24.29 8.05 2.23
N GLU A 295 -24.61 8.97 1.31
CA GLU A 295 -25.49 8.67 0.18
C GLU A 295 -24.86 7.70 -0.82
N LEU A 296 -23.53 7.79 -1.02
CA LEU A 296 -22.81 6.88 -1.92
C LEU A 296 -22.72 5.46 -1.35
N ALA A 297 -22.45 5.33 -0.06
CA ALA A 297 -22.29 4.03 0.58
C ALA A 297 -23.62 3.27 0.76
N GLY A 298 -24.76 3.92 0.57
CA GLY A 298 -26.07 3.35 0.92
C GLY A 298 -26.16 3.07 2.42
N ALA A 299 -25.32 3.72 3.21
CA ALA A 299 -25.34 3.61 4.66
C ALA A 299 -26.63 4.31 5.15
N ALA A 300 -27.61 3.51 5.57
CA ALA A 300 -28.72 4.01 6.35
C ALA A 300 -28.15 4.67 7.60
N THR A 301 -28.41 5.93 7.79
CA THR A 301 -28.20 6.67 9.03
C THR A 301 -29.05 6.09 10.14
#